data_b9234a4c8f82a087ef00abcc4830984d
#
_entry.id   b9234a4c8f82a087ef00abcc4830984d
#
_cell.length_a   1.000
_cell.length_b   1.000
_cell.length_c   1.000
_cell.angle_alpha   90.00
_cell.angle_beta   90.00
_cell.angle_gamma   90.00
#
_symmetry.space_group_name_H-M   'P 1'
#
loop_
_entity.id
_entity.type
_entity.pdbx_description
1 polymer ?
#
loop_
_entity_poly.entity_id
_entity_poly.type
_entity_poly.pdbx_seq_one_letter_code
_entity_poly.pdbx_strand_id
1 'polypeptide(L)'
;MKIVFLGSSDFSIPTFIKLIEAGHEIACVYSQPPRRSGRGKRVNVTPVHERALKYGIPVRTPDSFKSEEDKSIFFNINADLSVVVAYGLILPPEILEAPKYGSLNVHASILPKWRGAAPIHRAIMSGESETGVCIMKMDIGLDTGPVVAKEIISIKSDDTTSSLSDCLADLGANLLVKSIKEIDYLLPEPQSSNEISYAKKIDKQEARIDWALDFQKIGRQIRALSRFPGAWSYYNGERIKFLNVRIISSVGIDSIKPGTVIKAVSYTHLRAHET
;
A
#
# COMPACT_ATOMS: atom_id res chain seq x y z
N MET A 1 -2.61 23.60 9.86
CA MET A 1 -2.53 22.72 11.03
C MET A 1 -1.12 22.21 11.18
N LYS A 2 -0.70 21.92 12.40
CA LYS A 2 0.59 21.29 12.71
C LYS A 2 0.39 19.76 12.72
N ILE A 3 1.04 19.06 11.80
CA ILE A 3 0.82 17.63 11.54
C ILE A 3 2.09 16.83 11.84
N VAL A 4 1.92 15.67 12.48
CA VAL A 4 2.92 14.59 12.48
C VAL A 4 2.53 13.60 11.39
N PHE A 5 3.47 13.34 10.48
CA PHE A 5 3.25 12.40 9.39
C PHE A 5 3.97 11.07 9.68
N LEU A 6 3.23 9.96 9.66
CA LEU A 6 3.76 8.62 9.89
C LEU A 6 3.63 7.79 8.61
N GLY A 7 4.76 7.51 7.95
CA GLY A 7 4.75 6.81 6.67
C GLY A 7 6.10 6.23 6.28
N SER A 8 6.11 5.20 5.42
CA SER A 8 7.35 4.54 5.03
C SER A 8 7.45 4.21 3.55
N SER A 9 6.35 3.90 2.87
CA SER A 9 6.35 3.42 1.50
C SER A 9 6.15 4.53 0.46
N ASP A 10 6.38 4.20 -0.82
CA ASP A 10 6.07 5.10 -1.93
C ASP A 10 4.60 5.52 -1.96
N PHE A 11 3.69 4.64 -1.55
CA PHE A 11 2.25 4.93 -1.41
C PHE A 11 1.96 6.14 -0.52
N SER A 12 2.83 6.44 0.43
CA SER A 12 2.68 7.55 1.37
C SER A 12 3.11 8.91 0.78
N ILE A 13 3.90 8.90 -0.29
CA ILE A 13 4.53 10.13 -0.84
C ILE A 13 3.49 11.14 -1.35
N PRO A 14 2.47 10.76 -2.15
CA PRO A 14 1.47 11.72 -2.62
C PRO A 14 0.76 12.44 -1.45
N THR A 15 0.38 11.69 -0.41
CA THR A 15 -0.25 12.29 0.78
C THR A 15 0.68 13.27 1.49
N PHE A 16 1.95 12.90 1.70
CA PHE A 16 2.95 13.78 2.31
C PHE A 16 3.11 15.09 1.53
N ILE A 17 3.24 15.01 0.21
CA ILE A 17 3.39 16.18 -0.65
C ILE A 17 2.14 17.05 -0.63
N LYS A 18 0.95 16.45 -0.77
CA LYS A 18 -0.32 17.17 -0.80
C LYS A 18 -0.63 17.92 0.49
N LEU A 19 -0.22 17.40 1.63
CA LEU A 19 -0.35 18.10 2.91
C LEU A 19 0.49 19.38 2.94
N ILE A 20 1.72 19.33 2.43
CA ILE A 20 2.61 20.51 2.32
C ILE A 20 2.04 21.53 1.32
N GLU A 21 1.61 21.07 0.14
CA GLU A 21 0.99 21.92 -0.89
C GLU A 21 -0.30 22.60 -0.38
N ALA A 22 -1.04 21.93 0.50
CA ALA A 22 -2.23 22.49 1.14
C ALA A 22 -1.92 23.49 2.28
N GLY A 23 -0.63 23.80 2.53
CA GLY A 23 -0.17 24.78 3.52
C GLY A 23 -0.17 24.25 4.96
N HIS A 24 -0.18 22.93 5.17
CA HIS A 24 -0.02 22.36 6.49
C HIS A 24 1.46 22.32 6.90
N GLU A 25 1.74 22.55 8.17
CA GLU A 25 3.07 22.39 8.76
C GLU A 25 3.29 20.91 9.09
N ILE A 26 4.26 20.26 8.44
CA ILE A 26 4.69 18.93 8.85
C ILE A 26 5.82 19.09 9.88
N ALA A 27 5.45 19.02 11.15
CA ALA A 27 6.39 19.25 12.25
C ALA A 27 7.45 18.17 12.40
N CYS A 28 7.09 16.91 12.09
CA CYS A 28 7.98 15.77 12.13
C CYS A 28 7.44 14.64 11.25
N VAL A 29 8.33 13.87 10.66
CA VAL A 29 8.03 12.62 9.98
C VAL A 29 8.51 11.45 10.84
N TYR A 30 7.64 10.47 11.05
CA TYR A 30 7.98 9.18 11.61
C TYR A 30 8.01 8.14 10.50
N SER A 31 9.10 7.41 10.39
CA SER A 31 9.28 6.37 9.37
C SER A 31 9.95 5.13 9.96
N GLN A 32 9.86 4.00 9.26
CA GLN A 32 10.56 2.80 9.72
C GLN A 32 12.09 3.01 9.70
N PRO A 33 12.82 2.37 10.63
CA PRO A 33 14.28 2.43 10.65
C PRO A 33 14.89 1.99 9.32
N PRO A 34 16.06 2.56 8.97
CA PRO A 34 16.80 2.14 7.79
C PRO A 34 17.09 0.64 7.81
N ARG A 35 16.87 -0.05 6.69
CA ARG A 35 17.09 -1.49 6.59
C ARG A 35 17.97 -1.86 5.41
N ARG A 36 18.69 -2.96 5.54
CA ARG A 36 19.45 -3.51 4.41
C ARG A 36 18.50 -4.00 3.32
N SER A 37 18.57 -3.40 2.15
CA SER A 37 17.72 -3.73 1.02
C SER A 37 18.44 -3.64 -0.32
N GLY A 38 17.83 -4.19 -1.38
CA GLY A 38 18.35 -4.15 -2.73
C GLY A 38 19.57 -5.04 -3.00
N ARG A 39 20.09 -4.95 -4.25
CA ARG A 39 21.31 -5.64 -4.65
C ARG A 39 22.50 -5.02 -3.91
N GLY A 40 23.27 -5.83 -3.19
CA GLY A 40 24.42 -5.38 -2.38
C GLY A 40 24.06 -5.07 -0.92
N LYS A 41 22.81 -5.28 -0.48
CA LYS A 41 22.37 -5.14 0.93
C LYS A 41 22.83 -3.84 1.61
N ARG A 42 22.83 -2.73 0.88
CA ARG A 42 23.11 -1.41 1.45
C ARG A 42 22.00 -1.01 2.41
N VAL A 43 22.37 -0.29 3.47
CA VAL A 43 21.41 0.29 4.39
C VAL A 43 20.72 1.45 3.68
N ASN A 44 19.42 1.32 3.43
CA ASN A 44 18.62 2.34 2.76
C ASN A 44 17.57 2.88 3.74
N VAL A 45 17.37 4.18 3.70
CA VAL A 45 16.23 4.82 4.34
C VAL A 45 14.95 4.56 3.54
N THR A 46 13.80 4.79 4.15
CA THR A 46 12.52 4.66 3.46
C THR A 46 12.29 5.79 2.45
N PRO A 47 11.43 5.61 1.43
CA PRO A 47 11.07 6.68 0.49
C PRO A 47 10.57 7.96 1.16
N VAL A 48 9.74 7.83 2.20
CA VAL A 48 9.24 8.99 2.95
C VAL A 48 10.35 9.70 3.72
N HIS A 49 11.25 8.94 4.35
CA HIS A 49 12.41 9.50 5.06
C HIS A 49 13.27 10.33 4.10
N GLU A 50 13.63 9.77 2.96
CA GLU A 50 14.41 10.48 1.94
C GLU A 50 13.71 11.76 1.46
N ARG A 51 12.39 11.67 1.25
CA ARG A 51 11.60 12.80 0.81
C ARG A 51 11.54 13.90 1.87
N ALA A 52 11.33 13.55 3.14
CA ALA A 52 11.27 14.50 4.25
C ALA A 52 12.58 15.28 4.40
N LEU A 53 13.72 14.61 4.28
CA LEU A 53 15.03 15.26 4.31
C LEU A 53 15.19 16.33 3.20
N LYS A 54 14.67 16.07 1.98
CA LYS A 54 14.69 17.04 0.87
C LYS A 54 13.86 18.29 1.16
N TYR A 55 12.87 18.21 2.04
CA TYR A 55 12.06 19.33 2.50
C TYR A 55 12.58 19.96 3.80
N GLY A 56 13.71 19.49 4.33
CA GLY A 56 14.26 19.97 5.60
C GLY A 56 13.42 19.61 6.83
N ILE A 57 12.54 18.63 6.71
CA ILE A 57 11.64 18.21 7.78
C ILE A 57 12.33 17.18 8.66
N PRO A 58 12.29 17.33 10.02
CA PRO A 58 12.86 16.37 10.94
C PRO A 58 12.28 14.97 10.77
N VAL A 59 13.14 13.94 10.79
CA VAL A 59 12.71 12.54 10.69
C VAL A 59 13.11 11.76 11.93
N ARG A 60 12.21 10.94 12.43
CA ARG A 60 12.42 9.99 13.51
C ARG A 60 12.12 8.58 13.05
N THR A 61 12.92 7.64 13.53
CA THR A 61 12.82 6.24 13.10
C THR A 61 12.88 5.29 14.29
N PRO A 62 11.92 5.37 15.24
CA PRO A 62 11.89 4.46 16.38
C PRO A 62 11.59 3.03 15.91
N ASP A 63 12.12 2.05 16.61
CA ASP A 63 11.76 0.63 16.39
C ASP A 63 10.34 0.32 16.89
N SER A 64 9.87 1.08 17.87
CA SER A 64 8.53 0.98 18.45
C SER A 64 8.24 2.22 19.31
N PHE A 65 6.97 2.38 19.76
CA PHE A 65 6.58 3.39 20.75
C PHE A 65 6.43 2.80 22.17
N LYS A 66 7.28 1.81 22.51
CA LYS A 66 7.24 1.20 23.84
C LYS A 66 8.01 1.99 24.90
N SER A 67 9.04 2.76 24.49
CA SER A 67 9.83 3.54 25.43
C SER A 67 9.11 4.84 25.82
N GLU A 68 9.19 5.24 27.06
CA GLU A 68 8.63 6.50 27.54
C GLU A 68 9.35 7.71 26.93
N GLU A 69 10.61 7.55 26.56
CA GLU A 69 11.37 8.58 25.85
C GLU A 69 10.77 8.86 24.47
N ASP A 70 10.51 7.82 23.65
CA ASP A 70 9.91 7.98 22.32
C ASP A 70 8.51 8.59 22.40
N LYS A 71 7.71 8.19 23.41
CA LYS A 71 6.40 8.78 23.66
C LYS A 71 6.50 10.25 24.06
N SER A 72 7.40 10.58 25.00
CA SER A 72 7.61 11.95 25.46
C SER A 72 8.03 12.87 24.30
N ILE A 73 8.93 12.41 23.44
CA ILE A 73 9.34 13.13 22.25
C ILE A 73 8.16 13.39 21.31
N PHE A 74 7.29 12.38 21.13
CA PHE A 74 6.09 12.53 20.29
C PHE A 74 5.10 13.55 20.90
N PHE A 75 4.82 13.47 22.19
CA PHE A 75 3.92 14.40 22.88
C PHE A 75 4.41 15.84 22.85
N ASN A 76 5.73 16.05 22.99
CA ASN A 76 6.34 17.37 22.96
C ASN A 76 6.24 18.06 21.59
N ILE A 77 5.91 17.34 20.51
CA ILE A 77 5.62 17.96 19.22
C ILE A 77 4.36 18.81 19.30
N ASN A 78 3.39 18.43 20.15
CA ASN A 78 2.11 19.12 20.31
C ASN A 78 1.41 19.34 18.95
N ALA A 79 1.19 18.26 18.22
CA ALA A 79 0.56 18.29 16.91
C ALA A 79 -0.96 18.42 17.00
N ASP A 80 -1.56 19.04 15.99
CA ASP A 80 -3.03 19.08 15.87
C ASP A 80 -3.58 17.72 15.40
N LEU A 81 -2.86 17.04 14.50
CA LEU A 81 -3.29 15.81 13.85
C LEU A 81 -2.10 14.89 13.57
N SER A 82 -2.29 13.59 13.71
CA SER A 82 -1.43 12.58 13.10
C SER A 82 -2.02 12.06 11.81
N VAL A 83 -1.21 11.98 10.76
CA VAL A 83 -1.57 11.35 9.49
C VAL A 83 -0.71 10.11 9.29
N VAL A 84 -1.36 8.95 9.18
CA VAL A 84 -0.70 7.64 9.08
C VAL A 84 -0.98 7.05 7.70
N VAL A 85 0.08 6.73 6.95
CA VAL A 85 -0.05 6.11 5.62
C VAL A 85 1.02 5.05 5.44
N ALA A 86 0.64 3.79 5.40
CA ALA A 86 1.55 2.66 5.21
C ALA A 86 2.84 2.76 6.07
N TYR A 87 2.67 3.06 7.36
CA TYR A 87 3.78 3.25 8.30
C TYR A 87 4.40 1.93 8.73
N GLY A 88 3.55 0.94 9.06
CA GLY A 88 3.96 -0.44 9.33
C GLY A 88 4.46 -0.72 10.75
N LEU A 89 4.26 0.19 11.71
CA LEU A 89 4.40 -0.06 13.14
C LEU A 89 3.03 0.08 13.82
N ILE A 90 2.84 -0.67 14.91
CA ILE A 90 1.67 -0.54 15.77
C ILE A 90 1.84 0.71 16.63
N LEU A 91 0.82 1.55 16.67
CA LEU A 91 0.75 2.74 17.49
C LEU A 91 -0.06 2.43 18.75
N PRO A 92 0.48 2.67 19.95
CA PRO A 92 -0.27 2.49 21.17
C PRO A 92 -1.34 3.60 21.33
N PRO A 93 -2.38 3.37 22.15
CA PRO A 93 -3.50 4.31 22.32
C PRO A 93 -3.06 5.73 22.62
N GLU A 94 -2.08 5.88 23.49
CA GLU A 94 -1.56 7.18 23.93
C GLU A 94 -0.99 8.01 22.76
N ILE A 95 -0.39 7.34 21.77
CA ILE A 95 0.13 7.99 20.56
C ILE A 95 -1.00 8.31 19.58
N LEU A 96 -1.99 7.43 19.46
CA LEU A 96 -3.14 7.63 18.58
C LEU A 96 -3.99 8.83 19.01
N GLU A 97 -4.14 9.03 20.32
CA GLU A 97 -5.01 10.04 20.94
C GLU A 97 -4.26 11.34 21.29
N ALA A 98 -2.92 11.35 21.24
CA ALA A 98 -2.13 12.52 21.63
C ALA A 98 -2.44 13.80 20.83
N PRO A 99 -2.62 13.77 19.49
CA PRO A 99 -2.98 14.96 18.75
C PRO A 99 -4.42 15.40 19.04
N LYS A 100 -4.67 16.71 18.98
CA LYS A 100 -6.00 17.30 19.23
C LYS A 100 -7.13 16.61 18.47
N TYR A 101 -6.90 16.27 17.18
CA TYR A 101 -7.87 15.59 16.32
C TYR A 101 -7.62 14.07 16.23
N GLY A 102 -6.67 13.54 17.00
CA GLY A 102 -6.28 12.14 16.97
C GLY A 102 -5.46 11.77 15.73
N SER A 103 -5.66 10.56 15.24
CA SER A 103 -4.90 10.01 14.12
C SER A 103 -5.81 9.58 12.98
N LEU A 104 -5.55 10.07 11.76
CA LEU A 104 -6.23 9.65 10.54
C LEU A 104 -5.32 8.74 9.72
N ASN A 105 -5.90 7.65 9.19
CA ASN A 105 -5.20 6.73 8.29
C ASN A 105 -5.80 6.78 6.89
N VAL A 106 -4.93 6.75 5.87
CA VAL A 106 -5.30 6.53 4.46
C VAL A 106 -5.18 5.04 4.18
N HIS A 107 -6.31 4.34 4.11
CA HIS A 107 -6.37 2.90 3.88
C HIS A 107 -6.83 2.56 2.47
N ALA A 108 -6.06 1.73 1.76
CA ALA A 108 -6.27 1.42 0.35
C ALA A 108 -7.29 0.28 0.13
N SER A 109 -8.46 0.38 0.76
CA SER A 109 -9.61 -0.49 0.50
C SER A 109 -10.92 0.19 0.86
N ILE A 110 -12.04 -0.42 0.45
CA ILE A 110 -13.39 -0.05 0.89
C ILE A 110 -13.67 -0.81 2.20
N LEU A 111 -13.33 -0.18 3.34
CA LEU A 111 -13.59 -0.77 4.65
C LEU A 111 -15.10 -1.04 4.86
N PRO A 112 -15.45 -2.15 5.53
CA PRO A 112 -14.63 -3.06 6.35
C PRO A 112 -13.92 -4.18 5.58
N LYS A 113 -13.96 -4.20 4.24
CA LYS A 113 -13.23 -5.19 3.44
C LYS A 113 -11.73 -4.90 3.46
N TRP A 114 -10.92 -5.97 3.50
CA TRP A 114 -9.47 -5.93 3.31
C TRP A 114 -8.71 -5.10 4.37
N ARG A 115 -9.11 -5.21 5.64
CA ARG A 115 -8.31 -4.70 6.76
C ARG A 115 -6.93 -5.35 6.77
N GLY A 116 -5.86 -4.57 6.98
CA GLY A 116 -4.50 -5.08 7.12
C GLY A 116 -3.52 -4.66 6.04
N ALA A 117 -2.48 -5.48 5.81
CA ALA A 117 -1.22 -5.04 5.20
C ALA A 117 -1.18 -5.02 3.66
N ALA A 118 -2.10 -5.73 2.97
CA ALA A 118 -2.01 -5.92 1.52
C ALA A 118 -3.37 -5.78 0.80
N PRO A 119 -4.17 -4.73 1.08
CA PRO A 119 -5.53 -4.61 0.59
C PRO A 119 -5.63 -4.64 -0.94
N ILE A 120 -4.78 -3.90 -1.64
CA ILE A 120 -4.78 -3.82 -3.12
C ILE A 120 -4.51 -5.19 -3.75
N HIS A 121 -3.50 -5.91 -3.23
CA HIS A 121 -3.18 -7.25 -3.72
C HIS A 121 -4.37 -8.20 -3.55
N ARG A 122 -4.99 -8.19 -2.37
CA ARG A 122 -6.09 -9.09 -2.05
C ARG A 122 -7.35 -8.77 -2.86
N ALA A 123 -7.65 -7.51 -3.09
CA ALA A 123 -8.78 -7.11 -3.95
C ALA A 123 -8.61 -7.65 -5.38
N ILE A 124 -7.42 -7.51 -5.99
CA ILE A 124 -7.16 -8.08 -7.33
C ILE A 124 -7.22 -9.61 -7.31
N MET A 125 -6.57 -10.27 -6.32
CA MET A 125 -6.51 -11.74 -6.25
C MET A 125 -7.90 -12.36 -6.07
N SER A 126 -8.77 -11.75 -5.29
CA SER A 126 -10.15 -12.21 -5.08
C SER A 126 -11.05 -11.97 -6.28
N GLY A 127 -10.67 -11.07 -7.18
CA GLY A 127 -11.44 -10.73 -8.37
C GLY A 127 -12.55 -9.73 -8.11
N GLU A 128 -12.35 -8.84 -7.12
CA GLU A 128 -13.24 -7.70 -6.93
C GLU A 128 -13.31 -6.85 -8.21
N SER A 129 -14.49 -6.34 -8.51
CA SER A 129 -14.71 -5.40 -9.61
C SER A 129 -14.40 -3.97 -9.24
N GLU A 130 -14.36 -3.68 -7.93
CA GLU A 130 -14.16 -2.36 -7.38
C GLU A 130 -13.17 -2.41 -6.21
N THR A 131 -12.49 -1.32 -5.99
CA THR A 131 -11.70 -1.04 -4.80
C THR A 131 -11.82 0.45 -4.48
N GLY A 132 -11.06 0.93 -3.52
CA GLY A 132 -11.12 2.34 -3.18
C GLY A 132 -10.13 2.70 -2.09
N VAL A 133 -10.32 3.89 -1.55
CA VAL A 133 -9.58 4.40 -0.43
C VAL A 133 -10.55 4.90 0.64
N CYS A 134 -10.24 4.62 1.89
CA CYS A 134 -10.93 5.17 3.05
C CYS A 134 -9.99 6.06 3.85
N ILE A 135 -10.50 7.22 4.28
CA ILE A 135 -9.93 7.97 5.39
C ILE A 135 -10.64 7.49 6.64
N MET A 136 -9.91 6.94 7.59
CA MET A 136 -10.49 6.44 8.84
C MET A 136 -9.78 7.05 10.05
N LYS A 137 -10.51 7.25 11.13
CA LYS A 137 -9.95 7.57 12.43
C LYS A 137 -9.38 6.29 13.02
N MET A 138 -8.12 6.32 13.43
CA MET A 138 -7.47 5.13 13.98
C MET A 138 -7.96 4.83 15.39
N ASP A 139 -8.07 3.55 15.69
CA ASP A 139 -8.27 2.98 17.01
C ASP A 139 -7.24 1.89 17.30
N ILE A 140 -7.39 1.17 18.41
CA ILE A 140 -6.46 0.11 18.84
C ILE A 140 -6.54 -1.16 18.00
N GLY A 141 -7.60 -1.32 17.19
CA GLY A 141 -7.80 -2.49 16.34
C GLY A 141 -7.08 -2.35 15.00
N LEU A 142 -6.95 -3.47 14.30
CA LEU A 142 -6.36 -3.47 12.97
C LEU A 142 -7.37 -2.94 11.95
N ASP A 143 -7.23 -1.67 11.59
CA ASP A 143 -8.09 -0.96 10.64
C ASP A 143 -9.60 -1.06 10.96
N THR A 144 -9.93 -0.98 12.26
CA THR A 144 -11.31 -1.13 12.78
C THR A 144 -12.01 0.20 13.03
N GLY A 145 -11.28 1.28 13.08
CA GLY A 145 -11.81 2.59 13.43
C GLY A 145 -12.84 3.13 12.44
N PRO A 146 -13.64 4.11 12.84
CA PRO A 146 -14.72 4.64 12.01
C PRO A 146 -14.19 5.35 10.76
N VAL A 147 -14.96 5.22 9.67
CA VAL A 147 -14.62 5.82 8.36
C VAL A 147 -15.12 7.26 8.32
N VAL A 148 -14.23 8.16 7.95
CA VAL A 148 -14.48 9.60 7.80
C VAL A 148 -14.95 9.93 6.38
N ALA A 149 -14.29 9.33 5.40
CA ALA A 149 -14.60 9.51 3.99
C ALA A 149 -14.13 8.30 3.20
N LYS A 150 -14.76 8.03 2.06
CA LYS A 150 -14.36 6.96 1.15
C LYS A 150 -14.55 7.40 -0.29
N GLU A 151 -13.72 6.85 -1.17
CA GLU A 151 -13.85 7.02 -2.60
C GLU A 151 -13.59 5.67 -3.30
N ILE A 152 -14.43 5.32 -4.27
CA ILE A 152 -14.48 4.01 -4.91
C ILE A 152 -14.04 4.16 -6.36
N ILE A 153 -13.27 3.20 -6.85
CA ILE A 153 -12.86 3.07 -8.25
C ILE A 153 -13.06 1.65 -8.75
N SER A 154 -13.30 1.50 -10.04
CA SER A 154 -13.37 0.18 -10.68
C SER A 154 -11.97 -0.41 -10.89
N ILE A 155 -11.84 -1.72 -10.71
CA ILE A 155 -10.63 -2.48 -11.07
C ILE A 155 -10.76 -2.95 -12.52
N LYS A 156 -9.89 -2.45 -13.39
CA LYS A 156 -9.85 -2.84 -14.81
C LYS A 156 -9.22 -4.21 -14.99
N SER A 157 -9.54 -4.86 -16.11
CA SER A 157 -9.06 -6.21 -16.41
C SER A 157 -7.53 -6.34 -16.55
N ASP A 158 -6.84 -5.23 -16.82
CA ASP A 158 -5.39 -5.12 -16.97
C ASP A 158 -4.69 -4.44 -15.78
N ASP A 159 -5.47 -3.96 -14.79
CA ASP A 159 -4.88 -3.35 -13.60
C ASP A 159 -4.00 -4.33 -12.84
N THR A 160 -2.87 -3.79 -12.40
CA THR A 160 -1.92 -4.44 -11.51
C THR A 160 -1.93 -3.76 -10.14
N THR A 161 -1.34 -4.41 -9.14
CA THR A 161 -1.14 -3.74 -7.84
C THR A 161 -0.38 -2.42 -7.98
N SER A 162 0.58 -2.34 -8.90
CA SER A 162 1.34 -1.10 -9.12
C SER A 162 0.46 0.02 -9.66
N SER A 163 -0.32 -0.24 -10.74
CA SER A 163 -1.19 0.79 -11.34
C SER A 163 -2.27 1.27 -10.36
N LEU A 164 -2.89 0.34 -9.64
CA LEU A 164 -3.89 0.70 -8.62
C LEU A 164 -3.27 1.41 -7.42
N SER A 165 -2.06 1.02 -7.00
CA SER A 165 -1.37 1.69 -5.90
C SER A 165 -1.10 3.16 -6.20
N ASP A 166 -0.62 3.47 -7.41
CA ASP A 166 -0.36 4.84 -7.82
C ASP A 166 -1.66 5.66 -7.85
N CYS A 167 -2.72 5.11 -8.45
CA CYS A 167 -4.04 5.76 -8.52
C CYS A 167 -4.65 5.99 -7.13
N LEU A 168 -4.65 4.95 -6.27
CA LEU A 168 -5.22 5.03 -4.92
C LEU A 168 -4.41 5.94 -3.99
N ALA A 169 -3.10 6.06 -4.18
CA ALA A 169 -2.26 6.96 -3.41
C ALA A 169 -2.62 8.43 -3.69
N ASP A 170 -2.81 8.79 -4.97
CA ASP A 170 -3.23 10.13 -5.36
C ASP A 170 -4.67 10.43 -4.92
N LEU A 171 -5.57 9.48 -5.09
CA LEU A 171 -6.96 9.57 -4.66
C LEU A 171 -7.06 9.79 -3.15
N GLY A 172 -6.34 8.97 -2.38
CA GLY A 172 -6.31 9.04 -0.91
C GLY A 172 -5.70 10.35 -0.41
N ALA A 173 -4.67 10.85 -1.09
CA ALA A 173 -4.06 12.13 -0.75
C ALA A 173 -5.05 13.30 -0.93
N ASN A 174 -5.78 13.32 -2.06
CA ASN A 174 -6.78 14.35 -2.32
C ASN A 174 -7.96 14.26 -1.34
N LEU A 175 -8.45 13.04 -1.09
CA LEU A 175 -9.55 12.79 -0.16
C LEU A 175 -9.18 13.21 1.27
N LEU A 176 -7.95 12.90 1.71
CA LEU A 176 -7.47 13.30 3.04
C LEU A 176 -7.41 14.82 3.19
N VAL A 177 -6.82 15.54 2.22
CA VAL A 177 -6.75 17.01 2.26
C VAL A 177 -8.14 17.63 2.30
N LYS A 178 -9.11 17.08 1.55
CA LYS A 178 -10.51 17.50 1.63
C LYS A 178 -11.09 17.26 3.02
N SER A 179 -10.89 16.08 3.59
CA SER A 179 -11.36 15.73 4.92
C SER A 179 -10.76 16.64 6.01
N ILE A 180 -9.48 16.98 5.91
CA ILE A 180 -8.82 17.86 6.90
C ILE A 180 -9.41 19.29 6.85
N LYS A 181 -9.83 19.79 5.70
CA LYS A 181 -10.47 21.11 5.60
C LYS A 181 -11.81 21.18 6.37
N GLU A 182 -12.46 20.07 6.49
CA GLU A 182 -13.77 19.92 7.14
C GLU A 182 -13.67 19.23 8.50
N ILE A 183 -12.47 19.17 9.11
CA ILE A 183 -12.18 18.28 10.25
C ILE A 183 -13.07 18.53 11.48
N ASP A 184 -13.48 19.76 11.71
CA ASP A 184 -14.37 20.12 12.84
C ASP A 184 -15.83 19.66 12.61
N TYR A 185 -16.19 19.31 11.38
CA TYR A 185 -17.54 18.89 10.98
C TYR A 185 -17.62 17.41 10.56
N LEU A 186 -16.49 16.70 10.62
CA LEU A 186 -16.48 15.28 10.28
C LEU A 186 -17.35 14.47 11.21
N LEU A 187 -18.17 13.60 10.62
CA LEU A 187 -19.00 12.63 11.33
C LEU A 187 -18.47 11.23 11.00
N PRO A 188 -17.49 10.71 11.76
CA PRO A 188 -16.94 9.37 11.49
C PRO A 188 -18.01 8.29 11.65
N GLU A 189 -18.24 7.50 10.62
CA GLU A 189 -19.23 6.41 10.60
C GLU A 189 -18.58 5.10 11.07
N PRO A 190 -19.15 4.42 12.07
CA PRO A 190 -18.70 3.08 12.45
C PRO A 190 -18.71 2.14 11.26
N GLN A 191 -17.70 1.30 11.14
CA GLN A 191 -17.67 0.28 10.08
C GLN A 191 -18.77 -0.75 10.30
N SER A 192 -19.38 -1.22 9.19
CA SER A 192 -20.35 -2.32 9.23
C SER A 192 -19.72 -3.58 9.83
N SER A 193 -20.52 -4.35 10.57
CA SER A 193 -20.15 -5.69 11.04
C SER A 193 -20.21 -6.75 9.92
N ASN A 194 -20.86 -6.42 8.79
CA ASN A 194 -20.98 -7.30 7.64
C ASN A 194 -19.78 -7.16 6.70
N GLU A 195 -19.46 -8.21 5.96
CA GLU A 195 -18.42 -8.25 4.92
C GLU A 195 -16.98 -7.92 5.42
N ILE A 196 -16.72 -8.08 6.71
CA ILE A 196 -15.37 -7.92 7.24
C ILE A 196 -14.45 -8.95 6.59
N SER A 197 -13.35 -8.47 6.02
CA SER A 197 -12.28 -9.33 5.51
C SER A 197 -10.89 -8.77 5.81
N TYR A 198 -9.88 -9.66 5.76
CA TYR A 198 -8.52 -9.32 6.16
C TYR A 198 -7.53 -9.53 5.02
N ALA A 199 -6.71 -8.52 4.80
CA ALA A 199 -5.65 -8.50 3.81
C ALA A 199 -4.29 -8.83 4.44
N LYS A 200 -4.06 -10.11 4.73
CA LYS A 200 -2.78 -10.59 5.24
C LYS A 200 -1.65 -10.23 4.28
N LYS A 201 -0.48 -9.91 4.84
CA LYS A 201 0.74 -9.70 4.07
C LYS A 201 0.97 -10.86 3.09
N ILE A 202 1.42 -10.52 1.88
CA ILE A 202 1.70 -11.53 0.85
C ILE A 202 2.90 -12.37 1.27
N ASP A 203 2.70 -13.69 1.30
CA ASP A 203 3.78 -14.66 1.51
C ASP A 203 4.52 -14.93 0.20
N LYS A 204 5.82 -15.21 0.30
CA LYS A 204 6.63 -15.54 -0.88
C LYS A 204 6.21 -16.85 -1.56
N GLN A 205 5.63 -17.78 -0.80
CA GLN A 205 5.15 -19.05 -1.33
C GLN A 205 3.87 -18.86 -2.15
N GLU A 206 3.00 -17.90 -1.75
CA GLU A 206 1.80 -17.54 -2.53
C GLU A 206 2.14 -17.04 -3.94
N ALA A 207 3.38 -16.62 -4.17
CA ALA A 207 3.81 -16.15 -5.49
C ALA A 207 4.14 -17.29 -6.48
N ARG A 208 4.20 -18.54 -6.03
CA ARG A 208 4.36 -19.68 -6.94
C ARG A 208 3.04 -19.97 -7.64
N ILE A 209 3.09 -20.04 -8.98
CA ILE A 209 1.91 -20.33 -9.78
C ILE A 209 1.60 -21.83 -9.70
N ASP A 210 0.35 -22.15 -9.36
CA ASP A 210 -0.22 -23.47 -9.56
C ASP A 210 -1.01 -23.48 -10.86
N TRP A 211 -0.47 -24.13 -11.87
CA TRP A 211 -1.07 -24.20 -13.20
C TRP A 211 -2.35 -25.05 -13.26
N ALA A 212 -2.68 -25.81 -12.22
CA ALA A 212 -3.94 -26.55 -12.11
C ALA A 212 -5.13 -25.65 -11.74
N LEU A 213 -4.87 -24.42 -11.31
CA LEU A 213 -5.93 -23.46 -11.02
C LEU A 213 -6.57 -22.91 -12.30
N ASP A 214 -7.77 -22.38 -12.15
CA ASP A 214 -8.47 -21.63 -13.19
C ASP A 214 -7.61 -20.47 -13.72
N PHE A 215 -7.62 -20.30 -15.05
CA PHE A 215 -6.78 -19.31 -15.74
C PHE A 215 -7.06 -17.87 -15.31
N GLN A 216 -8.31 -17.55 -14.90
CA GLN A 216 -8.64 -16.23 -14.39
C GLN A 216 -7.99 -16.01 -13.02
N LYS A 217 -7.96 -17.05 -12.15
CA LYS A 217 -7.27 -16.98 -10.85
C LYS A 217 -5.77 -16.78 -11.04
N ILE A 218 -5.16 -17.52 -11.98
CA ILE A 218 -3.74 -17.36 -12.32
C ILE A 218 -3.48 -15.95 -12.87
N GLY A 219 -4.32 -15.45 -13.77
CA GLY A 219 -4.22 -14.11 -14.31
C GLY A 219 -4.31 -13.03 -13.23
N ARG A 220 -5.23 -13.16 -12.30
CA ARG A 220 -5.35 -12.26 -11.14
C ARG A 220 -4.12 -12.34 -10.23
N GLN A 221 -3.62 -13.54 -9.94
CA GLN A 221 -2.40 -13.74 -9.15
C GLN A 221 -1.20 -13.02 -9.79
N ILE A 222 -1.00 -13.18 -11.10
CA ILE A 222 0.11 -12.53 -11.81
C ILE A 222 -0.02 -11.00 -11.71
N ARG A 223 -1.20 -10.43 -11.97
CA ARG A 223 -1.43 -8.99 -11.90
C ARG A 223 -1.28 -8.44 -10.48
N ALA A 224 -1.85 -9.14 -9.50
CA ALA A 224 -1.76 -8.77 -8.09
C ALA A 224 -0.31 -8.77 -7.57
N LEU A 225 0.52 -9.67 -8.04
CA LEU A 225 1.90 -9.80 -7.60
C LEU A 225 2.90 -9.11 -8.55
N SER A 226 2.40 -8.41 -9.58
CA SER A 226 3.22 -7.74 -10.57
C SER A 226 4.21 -6.78 -9.93
N ARG A 227 5.42 -6.85 -10.46
CA ARG A 227 6.71 -6.36 -10.02
C ARG A 227 7.20 -6.98 -8.72
N PHE A 228 6.48 -6.92 -7.63
CA PHE A 228 6.95 -7.47 -6.36
C PHE A 228 5.80 -8.15 -5.59
N PRO A 229 6.05 -9.38 -5.09
CA PRO A 229 7.25 -10.24 -5.25
C PRO A 229 7.45 -10.80 -6.66
N GLY A 230 6.45 -10.73 -7.52
CA GLY A 230 6.35 -11.32 -8.85
C GLY A 230 5.89 -12.78 -8.79
N ALA A 231 4.76 -13.08 -9.45
CA ALA A 231 4.33 -14.46 -9.62
C ALA A 231 5.38 -15.25 -10.39
N TRP A 232 5.59 -16.51 -10.07
CA TRP A 232 6.68 -17.29 -10.64
C TRP A 232 6.37 -18.77 -10.79
N SER A 233 7.06 -19.41 -11.71
CA SER A 233 7.09 -20.86 -11.89
C SER A 233 8.47 -21.33 -12.33
N TYR A 234 8.67 -22.64 -12.41
CA TYR A 234 9.87 -23.21 -13.01
C TYR A 234 9.63 -23.55 -14.48
N TYR A 235 10.63 -23.26 -15.31
CA TYR A 235 10.71 -23.70 -16.71
C TYR A 235 12.13 -24.19 -16.98
N ASN A 236 12.27 -25.44 -17.40
CA ASN A 236 13.56 -26.11 -17.61
C ASN A 236 14.54 -26.00 -16.41
N GLY A 237 14.02 -26.10 -15.19
CA GLY A 237 14.81 -26.00 -13.96
C GLY A 237 15.12 -24.57 -13.51
N GLU A 238 14.81 -23.56 -14.31
CA GLU A 238 15.03 -22.15 -13.97
C GLU A 238 13.76 -21.49 -13.46
N ARG A 239 13.91 -20.59 -12.49
CA ARG A 239 12.81 -19.80 -11.95
C ARG A 239 12.52 -18.60 -12.84
N ILE A 240 11.34 -18.60 -13.46
CA ILE A 240 10.85 -17.51 -14.31
C ILE A 240 9.78 -16.72 -13.56
N LYS A 241 9.85 -15.38 -13.62
CA LYS A 241 8.82 -14.48 -13.11
C LYS A 241 7.91 -14.02 -14.23
N PHE A 242 6.61 -14.02 -13.92
CA PHE A 242 5.56 -13.49 -14.79
C PHE A 242 5.14 -12.11 -14.24
N LEU A 243 5.41 -11.07 -15.01
CA LEU A 243 5.15 -9.69 -14.58
C LEU A 243 3.87 -9.13 -15.20
N ASN A 244 3.45 -9.70 -16.31
CA ASN A 244 2.21 -9.35 -16.99
C ASN A 244 1.63 -10.57 -17.69
N VAL A 245 0.33 -10.58 -17.93
CA VAL A 245 -0.39 -11.64 -18.59
C VAL A 245 -1.56 -11.09 -19.38
N ARG A 246 -1.76 -11.64 -20.57
CA ARG A 246 -2.96 -11.43 -21.36
C ARG A 246 -3.67 -12.77 -21.52
N ILE A 247 -4.92 -12.82 -21.13
CA ILE A 247 -5.77 -13.98 -21.36
C ILE A 247 -6.28 -13.93 -22.80
N ILE A 248 -6.09 -15.01 -23.55
CA ILE A 248 -6.60 -15.17 -24.90
C ILE A 248 -7.49 -16.41 -24.97
N SER A 249 -8.56 -16.34 -25.73
CA SER A 249 -9.32 -17.52 -26.11
C SER A 249 -8.57 -18.24 -27.23
N SER A 250 -8.34 -19.55 -27.07
CA SER A 250 -7.76 -20.37 -28.15
C SER A 250 -8.63 -21.60 -28.38
N VAL A 251 -8.78 -21.95 -29.64
CA VAL A 251 -9.50 -23.14 -30.07
C VAL A 251 -8.46 -24.27 -30.23
N GLY A 252 -8.78 -25.47 -29.76
CA GLY A 252 -7.97 -26.68 -30.05
C GLY A 252 -6.84 -26.99 -29.08
N ILE A 253 -6.88 -26.43 -27.84
CA ILE A 253 -5.88 -26.71 -26.79
C ILE A 253 -6.38 -27.62 -25.66
N ASP A 254 -7.60 -28.14 -25.77
CA ASP A 254 -8.25 -28.93 -24.70
C ASP A 254 -7.46 -30.19 -24.30
N SER A 255 -6.57 -30.68 -25.18
CA SER A 255 -5.70 -31.83 -24.92
C SER A 255 -4.35 -31.46 -24.31
N ILE A 256 -4.04 -30.17 -24.15
CA ILE A 256 -2.72 -29.72 -23.69
C ILE A 256 -2.73 -29.60 -22.16
N LYS A 257 -1.74 -30.26 -21.53
CA LYS A 257 -1.59 -30.22 -20.06
C LYS A 257 -1.38 -28.78 -19.57
N PRO A 258 -2.08 -28.36 -18.50
CA PRO A 258 -1.86 -27.04 -17.89
C PRO A 258 -0.38 -26.76 -17.57
N GLY A 259 0.06 -25.54 -17.83
CA GLY A 259 1.46 -25.13 -17.65
C GLY A 259 2.41 -25.47 -18.80
N THR A 260 1.90 -26.05 -19.88
CA THR A 260 2.70 -26.35 -21.09
C THR A 260 3.00 -25.05 -21.84
N VAL A 261 4.27 -24.84 -22.20
CA VAL A 261 4.68 -23.73 -23.09
C VAL A 261 4.48 -24.18 -24.54
N ILE A 262 3.51 -23.57 -25.22
CA ILE A 262 3.17 -23.90 -26.63
C ILE A 262 4.18 -23.26 -27.58
N LYS A 263 4.54 -21.99 -27.32
CA LYS A 263 5.48 -21.24 -28.14
C LYS A 263 6.27 -20.28 -27.27
N ALA A 264 7.58 -20.33 -27.33
CA ALA A 264 8.45 -19.34 -26.72
C ALA A 264 9.01 -18.42 -27.82
N VAL A 265 8.97 -17.10 -27.55
CA VAL A 265 9.56 -16.08 -28.43
C VAL A 265 10.62 -15.35 -27.63
N SER A 266 11.87 -15.41 -28.06
CA SER A 266 12.95 -14.62 -27.49
C SER A 266 13.02 -13.27 -28.19
N TYR A 267 12.76 -12.18 -27.44
CA TYR A 267 13.07 -10.83 -27.88
C TYR A 267 14.48 -10.49 -27.42
N THR A 268 15.45 -10.49 -28.30
CA THR A 268 16.71 -9.80 -28.08
C THR A 268 16.41 -8.31 -28.05
N HIS A 269 16.51 -7.67 -26.90
CA HIS A 269 16.55 -6.22 -26.86
C HIS A 269 17.85 -5.76 -27.52
N LEU A 270 17.76 -5.32 -28.78
CA LEU A 270 18.75 -4.43 -29.36
C LEU A 270 18.70 -3.14 -28.52
N ARG A 271 19.61 -2.98 -27.56
CA ARG A 271 19.90 -1.67 -27.02
C ARG A 271 20.46 -0.86 -28.19
N ALA A 272 19.71 0.14 -28.64
CA ALA A 272 20.29 1.20 -29.42
C ALA A 272 21.37 1.82 -28.53
N HIS A 273 22.63 1.70 -28.93
CA HIS A 273 23.68 2.51 -28.39
C HIS A 273 23.38 3.93 -28.87
N GLU A 274 22.94 4.76 -27.98
CA GLU A 274 22.98 6.21 -28.20
C GLU A 274 24.45 6.59 -28.28
N THR A 275 24.86 6.99 -29.47
CA THR A 275 26.13 7.67 -29.74
C THR A 275 26.06 9.10 -29.22
#